data_382ceca1fe5ca7886b9b9cb0d5a5f188
#
_entry.id   382ceca1fe5ca7886b9b9cb0d5a5f188
#
_cell.length_a   1.000
_cell.length_b   1.000
_cell.length_c   1.000
_cell.angle_alpha   90.00
_cell.angle_beta   90.00
_cell.angle_gamma   90.00
#
_symmetry.space_group_name_H-M   'P 1'
#
loop_
_entity.id
_entity.type
_entity.pdbx_description
1 polymer ?
#
loop_
_entity_poly.entity_id
_entity_poly.type
_entity_poly.pdbx_seq_one_letter_code
_entity_poly.pdbx_strand_id
1 'polypeptide(L)'
;MILTEEEQAMLAGELGETVRIALDHQIKVGDFFGAANFVPVTQAHIMADTESLGQAGVQWLEHLASLDHGGARVRVPTITDPRGTDFAKAGPLGQAQWMLDLERRAIAAFTKLGVLMTDTCINYQTIQAPTRGEHVAFGDTGVVIYSNAVCGARSNFEGGPSALAAGLTGRTPRYGFHLDEHRRATLRVAVSSTPRSLNEWGALGGVIGRLAGNYWQVPVVEGLERSPSSDELKHFGAAMASFGSVALFHLVGITPEAHSLADVGGDRLAVAHCIGRDDITELQRSYAVDSGVDVVVFSAPQLSLYELRDLSALCAGRRFKVPLLAVTSPQVKPDADRFGYTDAIESAGGTVLSGMCFYQSYAREIAEARGWKRLATNSAKLVNILGGYGYTPMLASMADCVQAAETGVLA
;
A
#
# COMPACT_ATOMS: atom_id res chain seq x y z
N MET A 1 -27.53 7.50 11.02
CA MET A 1 -26.41 8.00 11.87
C MET A 1 -26.84 9.19 12.72
N ILE A 2 -26.27 9.38 13.93
CA ILE A 2 -26.49 10.57 14.78
C ILE A 2 -25.47 11.63 14.36
N LEU A 3 -25.93 12.83 14.01
CA LEU A 3 -25.10 13.95 13.56
C LEU A 3 -24.99 15.01 14.63
N THR A 4 -23.79 15.55 14.84
CA THR A 4 -23.54 16.76 15.64
C THR A 4 -24.08 18.01 14.94
N GLU A 5 -24.17 19.15 15.64
CA GLU A 5 -24.58 20.44 15.04
C GLU A 5 -23.65 20.83 13.86
N GLU A 6 -22.32 20.62 13.98
CA GLU A 6 -21.39 20.90 12.89
C GLU A 6 -21.64 20.01 11.67
N GLU A 7 -21.94 18.72 11.88
CA GLU A 7 -22.24 17.78 10.79
C GLU A 7 -23.59 18.10 10.12
N GLN A 8 -24.56 18.58 10.88
CA GLN A 8 -25.83 19.08 10.33
C GLN A 8 -25.59 20.33 9.47
N ALA A 9 -24.76 21.27 9.92
CA ALA A 9 -24.37 22.45 9.16
C ALA A 9 -23.60 22.09 7.87
N MET A 10 -22.70 21.09 7.94
CA MET A 10 -22.02 20.55 6.74
C MET A 10 -23.05 19.99 5.74
N LEU A 11 -24.01 19.19 6.21
CA LEU A 11 -25.02 18.55 5.37
C LEU A 11 -26.01 19.58 4.79
N ALA A 12 -26.27 20.67 5.51
CA ALA A 12 -27.08 21.80 5.04
C ALA A 12 -26.32 22.65 3.99
N GLY A 13 -25.03 22.43 3.75
CA GLY A 13 -24.22 23.17 2.81
C GLY A 13 -23.66 24.50 3.34
N GLU A 14 -23.79 24.78 4.64
CA GLU A 14 -23.30 26.02 5.25
C GLU A 14 -21.76 26.15 5.21
N LEU A 15 -21.06 25.02 5.08
CA LEU A 15 -19.60 24.96 4.95
C LEU A 15 -19.13 24.74 3.50
N GLY A 16 -20.05 24.91 2.53
CA GLY A 16 -19.79 24.74 1.10
C GLY A 16 -20.33 23.44 0.53
N GLU A 17 -20.59 23.46 -0.77
CA GLU A 17 -21.22 22.35 -1.50
C GLU A 17 -20.27 21.14 -1.58
N THR A 18 -18.97 21.36 -1.71
CA THR A 18 -17.97 20.28 -1.74
C THR A 18 -17.97 19.49 -0.42
N VAL A 19 -18.04 20.17 0.73
CA VAL A 19 -18.13 19.54 2.06
C VAL A 19 -19.45 18.80 2.23
N ARG A 20 -20.55 19.38 1.74
CA ARG A 20 -21.88 18.73 1.75
C ARG A 20 -21.86 17.40 1.00
N ILE A 21 -21.32 17.40 -0.23
CA ILE A 21 -21.20 16.19 -1.05
C ILE A 21 -20.33 15.14 -0.34
N ALA A 22 -19.21 15.56 0.24
CA ALA A 22 -18.30 14.67 0.97
C ALA A 22 -18.98 14.02 2.18
N LEU A 23 -19.72 14.79 2.99
CA LEU A 23 -20.43 14.26 4.16
C LEU A 23 -21.60 13.34 3.75
N ASP A 24 -22.37 13.70 2.71
CA ASP A 24 -23.45 12.85 2.20
C ASP A 24 -22.93 11.48 1.73
N HIS A 25 -21.77 11.45 1.04
CA HIS A 25 -21.08 10.20 0.72
C HIS A 25 -20.74 9.39 1.97
N GLN A 26 -20.15 10.03 2.97
CA GLN A 26 -19.74 9.36 4.22
C GLN A 26 -20.94 8.85 5.03
N ILE A 27 -22.09 9.56 5.03
CA ILE A 27 -23.34 9.09 5.66
C ILE A 27 -23.79 7.79 5.01
N LYS A 28 -23.78 7.71 3.67
CA LYS A 28 -24.16 6.49 2.94
C LYS A 28 -23.24 5.30 3.26
N VAL A 29 -21.93 5.55 3.36
CA VAL A 29 -20.95 4.54 3.79
C VAL A 29 -21.22 4.13 5.25
N GLY A 30 -21.42 5.10 6.12
CA GLY A 30 -21.70 4.84 7.53
C GLY A 30 -22.98 4.04 7.76
N ASP A 31 -24.06 4.38 7.06
CA ASP A 31 -25.33 3.66 7.14
C ASP A 31 -25.18 2.21 6.62
N PHE A 32 -24.42 2.00 5.54
CA PHE A 32 -24.16 0.67 5.00
C PHE A 32 -23.42 -0.22 6.00
N PHE A 33 -22.43 0.33 6.72
CA PHE A 33 -21.65 -0.41 7.72
C PHE A 33 -22.21 -0.31 9.15
N GLY A 34 -23.35 0.30 9.36
CA GLY A 34 -24.01 0.42 10.67
C GLY A 34 -23.32 1.37 11.64
N ALA A 35 -22.60 2.37 11.15
CA ALA A 35 -21.98 3.38 12.00
C ALA A 35 -23.02 4.21 12.75
N ALA A 36 -22.88 4.33 14.07
CA ALA A 36 -23.79 5.13 14.87
C ALA A 36 -23.56 6.66 14.73
N ASN A 37 -22.31 7.05 14.53
CA ASN A 37 -21.83 8.44 14.46
C ASN A 37 -20.53 8.53 13.66
N PHE A 38 -19.97 9.74 13.57
CA PHE A 38 -18.64 9.99 13.05
C PHE A 38 -17.57 10.00 14.16
N VAL A 39 -16.32 9.87 13.75
CA VAL A 39 -15.14 10.12 14.59
C VAL A 39 -14.24 11.13 13.87
N PRO A 40 -13.68 12.14 14.55
CA PRO A 40 -12.68 13.02 13.97
C PRO A 40 -11.44 12.24 13.54
N VAL A 41 -10.84 12.63 12.41
CA VAL A 41 -9.56 12.09 11.95
C VAL A 41 -8.49 13.17 11.97
N THR A 42 -7.24 12.78 12.21
CA THR A 42 -6.11 13.70 12.27
C THR A 42 -5.45 13.90 10.91
N GLN A 43 -5.60 12.93 10.00
CA GLN A 43 -5.02 12.94 8.67
C GLN A 43 -5.73 11.95 7.74
N ALA A 44 -5.59 12.16 6.44
CA ALA A 44 -6.09 11.27 5.40
C ALA A 44 -5.00 10.93 4.38
N HIS A 45 -5.09 9.73 3.77
CA HIS A 45 -4.22 9.25 2.72
C HIS A 45 -5.07 8.68 1.60
N ILE A 46 -4.98 9.25 0.40
CA ILE A 46 -5.89 9.00 -0.72
C ILE A 46 -5.22 8.09 -1.75
N MET A 47 -5.91 7.04 -2.19
CA MET A 47 -5.58 6.38 -3.45
C MET A 47 -5.88 7.33 -4.60
N ALA A 48 -4.83 7.84 -5.25
CA ALA A 48 -4.90 8.99 -6.14
C ALA A 48 -4.48 8.69 -7.59
N ASP A 49 -4.10 7.44 -7.90
CA ASP A 49 -3.66 7.05 -9.23
C ASP A 49 -4.81 7.07 -10.25
N THR A 50 -4.49 7.44 -11.47
CA THR A 50 -5.49 7.59 -12.53
C THR A 50 -5.91 6.27 -13.18
N GLU A 51 -5.19 5.18 -12.98
CA GLU A 51 -5.65 3.85 -13.39
C GLU A 51 -6.88 3.44 -12.55
N SER A 52 -6.85 3.68 -11.24
CA SER A 52 -7.98 3.41 -10.34
C SER A 52 -9.11 4.43 -10.51
N LEU A 53 -8.79 5.73 -10.64
CA LEU A 53 -9.79 6.79 -10.81
C LEU A 53 -10.49 6.71 -12.17
N GLY A 54 -9.76 6.43 -13.21
CA GLY A 54 -10.23 6.51 -14.58
C GLY A 54 -10.66 7.92 -14.99
N GLN A 55 -11.11 8.08 -16.22
CA GLN A 55 -11.59 9.35 -16.77
C GLN A 55 -12.77 9.93 -15.96
N ALA A 56 -13.70 9.08 -15.53
CA ALA A 56 -14.87 9.51 -14.77
C ALA A 56 -14.50 10.01 -13.37
N GLY A 57 -13.60 9.33 -12.68
CA GLY A 57 -13.10 9.75 -11.36
C GLY A 57 -12.36 11.08 -11.43
N VAL A 58 -11.54 11.29 -12.45
CA VAL A 58 -10.84 12.58 -12.64
C VAL A 58 -11.84 13.70 -12.96
N GLN A 59 -12.85 13.47 -13.80
CA GLN A 59 -13.91 14.46 -14.06
C GLN A 59 -14.69 14.81 -12.79
N TRP A 60 -15.03 13.81 -11.97
CA TRP A 60 -15.70 14.06 -10.70
C TRP A 60 -14.81 14.88 -9.74
N LEU A 61 -13.52 14.58 -9.70
CA LEU A 61 -12.55 15.33 -8.89
C LEU A 61 -12.41 16.79 -9.35
N GLU A 62 -12.34 17.02 -10.68
CA GLU A 62 -12.34 18.36 -11.27
C GLU A 62 -13.64 19.12 -10.92
N HIS A 63 -14.77 18.42 -10.96
CA HIS A 63 -16.05 18.99 -10.56
C HIS A 63 -16.02 19.44 -9.10
N LEU A 64 -15.64 18.58 -8.16
CA LEU A 64 -15.51 18.95 -6.74
C LEU A 64 -14.58 20.15 -6.55
N ALA A 65 -13.43 20.16 -7.22
CA ALA A 65 -12.47 21.25 -7.14
C ALA A 65 -12.97 22.57 -7.78
N SER A 66 -14.01 22.53 -8.58
CA SER A 66 -14.64 23.72 -9.20
C SER A 66 -15.75 24.37 -8.38
N LEU A 67 -16.35 23.60 -7.47
CA LEU A 67 -17.42 24.08 -6.57
C LEU A 67 -16.91 25.17 -5.61
N ASP A 68 -17.81 25.83 -4.94
CA ASP A 68 -17.51 26.88 -3.96
C ASP A 68 -16.55 27.96 -4.49
N HIS A 69 -16.69 28.28 -5.78
CA HIS A 69 -15.78 29.17 -6.54
C HIS A 69 -14.31 28.72 -6.47
N GLY A 70 -14.06 27.41 -6.30
CA GLY A 70 -12.73 26.83 -6.13
C GLY A 70 -12.11 27.09 -4.76
N GLY A 71 -12.92 27.47 -3.77
CA GLY A 71 -12.48 27.76 -2.40
C GLY A 71 -12.40 26.56 -1.48
N ALA A 72 -12.99 25.42 -1.85
CA ALA A 72 -12.97 24.21 -1.04
C ALA A 72 -11.55 23.72 -0.76
N ARG A 73 -11.28 23.34 0.48
CA ARG A 73 -9.97 22.81 0.93
C ARG A 73 -10.19 21.68 1.93
N VAL A 74 -9.24 20.73 1.91
CA VAL A 74 -9.15 19.72 2.96
C VAL A 74 -8.93 20.38 4.33
N ARG A 75 -9.59 19.85 5.35
CA ARG A 75 -9.60 20.39 6.74
C ARG A 75 -8.53 19.74 7.63
N VAL A 76 -7.99 18.61 7.21
CA VAL A 76 -6.88 17.90 7.87
C VAL A 76 -5.77 17.64 6.87
N PRO A 77 -4.52 17.45 7.31
CA PRO A 77 -3.43 17.01 6.43
C PRO A 77 -3.87 15.81 5.61
N THR A 78 -3.88 15.97 4.30
CA THR A 78 -4.33 14.97 3.35
C THR A 78 -3.23 14.75 2.32
N ILE A 79 -2.75 13.53 2.22
CA ILE A 79 -1.62 13.12 1.38
C ILE A 79 -2.06 12.06 0.36
N THR A 80 -1.21 11.77 -0.62
CA THR A 80 -1.52 10.83 -1.70
C THR A 80 -0.67 9.56 -1.66
N ASP A 81 -1.31 8.48 -2.05
CA ASP A 81 -0.69 7.24 -2.50
C ASP A 81 0.10 7.47 -3.79
N PRO A 82 0.99 6.55 -4.21
CA PRO A 82 1.71 6.68 -5.47
C PRO A 82 0.77 6.93 -6.64
N ARG A 83 1.19 7.78 -7.55
CA ARG A 83 0.50 8.04 -8.80
C ARG A 83 0.80 6.99 -9.88
N GLY A 84 0.12 7.08 -11.01
CA GLY A 84 0.25 6.15 -12.14
C GLY A 84 1.51 6.37 -12.99
N THR A 85 2.32 7.41 -12.76
CA THR A 85 3.50 7.69 -13.59
C THR A 85 4.63 8.41 -12.85
N ASP A 86 5.85 8.12 -13.23
CA ASP A 86 6.99 9.01 -13.07
C ASP A 86 7.16 9.78 -14.38
N PHE A 87 6.81 11.07 -14.41
CA PHE A 87 6.83 11.89 -15.62
C PHE A 87 8.20 11.96 -16.30
N ALA A 88 9.28 11.84 -15.55
CA ALA A 88 10.65 11.86 -16.09
C ALA A 88 11.01 10.54 -16.79
N LYS A 89 10.34 9.45 -16.44
CA LYS A 89 10.65 8.08 -16.89
C LYS A 89 9.51 7.42 -17.69
N ALA A 90 8.44 8.15 -18.01
CA ALA A 90 7.25 7.64 -18.71
C ALA A 90 7.57 7.08 -20.11
N GLY A 91 8.46 7.73 -20.87
CA GLY A 91 8.90 7.27 -22.18
C GLY A 91 9.58 5.89 -22.14
N PRO A 92 10.61 5.68 -21.29
CA PRO A 92 11.19 4.36 -21.04
C PRO A 92 10.18 3.28 -20.62
N LEU A 93 9.08 3.63 -19.94
CA LEU A 93 8.02 2.68 -19.58
C LEU A 93 7.04 2.40 -20.73
N GLY A 94 7.04 3.22 -21.79
CA GLY A 94 6.08 3.09 -22.91
C GLY A 94 4.68 3.61 -22.58
N GLN A 95 4.56 4.47 -21.57
CA GLN A 95 3.28 5.08 -21.22
C GLN A 95 2.84 6.09 -22.28
N ALA A 96 1.57 6.01 -22.69
CA ALA A 96 1.00 6.89 -23.71
C ALA A 96 0.71 8.29 -23.16
N GLN A 97 0.72 9.30 -24.05
CA GLN A 97 0.52 10.69 -23.67
C GLN A 97 -0.80 10.94 -22.93
N TRP A 98 -1.88 10.25 -23.28
CA TRP A 98 -3.18 10.41 -22.61
C TRP A 98 -3.15 10.01 -21.12
N MET A 99 -2.32 9.03 -20.73
CA MET A 99 -2.12 8.63 -19.34
C MET A 99 -1.47 9.77 -18.53
N LEU A 100 -0.44 10.38 -19.12
CA LEU A 100 0.26 11.52 -18.51
C LEU A 100 -0.65 12.75 -18.38
N ASP A 101 -1.49 12.99 -19.39
CA ASP A 101 -2.41 14.14 -19.38
C ASP A 101 -3.53 13.94 -18.35
N LEU A 102 -4.04 12.71 -18.22
CA LEU A 102 -5.03 12.38 -17.18
C LEU A 102 -4.44 12.55 -15.78
N GLU A 103 -3.21 12.10 -15.57
CA GLU A 103 -2.49 12.25 -14.30
C GLU A 103 -2.28 13.73 -13.93
N ARG A 104 -1.85 14.57 -14.89
CA ARG A 104 -1.71 16.02 -14.66
C ARG A 104 -3.03 16.68 -14.25
N ARG A 105 -4.15 16.27 -14.85
CA ARG A 105 -5.49 16.75 -14.49
C ARG A 105 -5.88 16.38 -13.09
N ALA A 106 -5.64 15.13 -12.68
CA ALA A 106 -5.89 14.66 -11.31
C ALA A 106 -5.04 15.45 -10.32
N ILE A 107 -3.74 15.58 -10.56
CA ILE A 107 -2.81 16.36 -9.71
C ILE A 107 -3.30 17.80 -9.54
N ALA A 108 -3.70 18.46 -10.64
CA ALA A 108 -4.19 19.85 -10.59
C ALA A 108 -5.46 19.97 -9.72
N ALA A 109 -6.39 19.03 -9.85
CA ALA A 109 -7.63 19.02 -9.06
C ALA A 109 -7.37 18.73 -7.57
N PHE A 110 -6.53 17.75 -7.24
CA PHE A 110 -6.13 17.46 -5.86
C PHE A 110 -5.40 18.64 -5.23
N THR A 111 -4.45 19.24 -5.93
CA THR A 111 -3.71 20.43 -5.46
C THR A 111 -4.67 21.60 -5.19
N LYS A 112 -5.66 21.79 -6.06
CA LYS A 112 -6.69 22.83 -5.89
C LYS A 112 -7.55 22.59 -4.65
N LEU A 113 -7.78 21.34 -4.25
CA LEU A 113 -8.45 20.98 -2.99
C LEU A 113 -7.52 21.05 -1.77
N GLY A 114 -6.25 21.39 -1.94
CA GLY A 114 -5.28 21.49 -0.86
C GLY A 114 -4.66 20.15 -0.44
N VAL A 115 -4.82 19.11 -1.23
CA VAL A 115 -4.17 17.81 -1.01
C VAL A 115 -2.67 17.92 -1.32
N LEU A 116 -1.85 17.34 -0.48
CA LEU A 116 -0.40 17.29 -0.63
C LEU A 116 -0.03 16.07 -1.49
N MET A 117 0.50 16.32 -2.68
CA MET A 117 0.94 15.26 -3.61
C MET A 117 2.24 14.63 -3.12
N THR A 118 2.14 13.71 -2.18
CA THR A 118 3.28 13.03 -1.56
C THR A 118 3.69 11.75 -2.27
N ASP A 119 2.77 11.17 -3.01
CA ASP A 119 2.98 10.06 -3.95
C ASP A 119 3.69 8.86 -3.31
N THR A 120 3.23 8.44 -2.12
CA THR A 120 3.89 7.38 -1.36
C THR A 120 2.93 6.42 -0.65
N CYS A 121 3.20 5.11 -0.77
CA CYS A 121 2.56 4.05 0.03
C CYS A 121 3.41 3.60 1.23
N ILE A 122 4.47 4.36 1.56
CA ILE A 122 5.32 4.15 2.74
C ILE A 122 5.40 5.41 3.62
N ASN A 123 4.33 6.21 3.65
CA ASN A 123 4.24 7.44 4.45
C ASN A 123 4.58 7.21 5.93
N TYR A 124 4.26 6.04 6.47
CA TYR A 124 4.59 5.62 7.83
C TYR A 124 6.09 5.40 8.07
N GLN A 125 6.90 5.30 7.02
CA GLN A 125 8.37 5.26 7.10
C GLN A 125 9.04 6.59 6.72
N THR A 126 8.30 7.55 6.15
CA THR A 126 8.89 8.72 5.51
C THR A 126 8.35 10.05 6.03
N ILE A 127 7.04 10.31 5.93
CA ILE A 127 6.47 11.64 6.17
C ILE A 127 5.84 11.72 7.54
N GLN A 128 4.89 10.82 7.81
CA GLN A 128 4.06 10.88 9.00
C GLN A 128 3.55 9.49 9.36
N ALA A 129 4.14 8.90 10.40
CA ALA A 129 3.59 7.72 11.05
C ALA A 129 2.49 8.16 12.03
N PRO A 130 1.30 7.54 12.01
CA PRO A 130 0.29 7.82 13.01
C PRO A 130 0.71 7.22 14.37
N THR A 131 0.14 7.75 15.44
CA THR A 131 0.38 7.26 16.79
C THR A 131 -0.70 6.28 17.25
N ARG A 132 -0.39 5.53 18.32
CA ARG A 132 -1.33 4.55 18.90
C ARG A 132 -2.65 5.21 19.32
N GLY A 133 -3.77 4.64 18.85
CA GLY A 133 -5.13 5.11 19.13
C GLY A 133 -5.59 6.27 18.25
N GLU A 134 -4.72 6.83 17.42
CA GLU A 134 -5.05 7.90 16.48
C GLU A 134 -6.02 7.41 15.41
N HIS A 135 -7.11 8.12 15.20
CA HIS A 135 -8.05 7.87 14.12
C HIS A 135 -7.58 8.58 12.86
N VAL A 136 -7.40 7.81 11.78
CA VAL A 136 -6.95 8.29 10.47
C VAL A 136 -7.85 7.71 9.37
N ALA A 137 -7.86 8.33 8.19
CA ALA A 137 -8.62 7.86 7.04
C ALA A 137 -7.66 7.52 5.89
N PHE A 138 -7.16 6.28 5.87
CA PHE A 138 -6.14 5.85 4.92
C PHE A 138 -6.71 4.95 3.83
N GLY A 139 -6.24 5.13 2.59
CA GLY A 139 -6.79 4.48 1.41
C GLY A 139 -6.08 3.20 0.99
N ASP A 140 -4.72 3.19 0.91
CA ASP A 140 -3.98 2.01 0.45
C ASP A 140 -3.99 0.88 1.48
N THR A 141 -4.14 -0.34 1.00
CA THR A 141 -4.23 -1.53 1.86
C THR A 141 -2.97 -1.79 2.68
N GLY A 142 -1.78 -1.55 2.10
CA GLY A 142 -0.50 -1.70 2.79
C GLY A 142 -0.30 -0.62 3.86
N VAL A 143 -0.73 0.61 3.57
CA VAL A 143 -0.71 1.74 4.52
C VAL A 143 -1.64 1.47 5.69
N VAL A 144 -2.87 1.03 5.43
CA VAL A 144 -3.86 0.76 6.47
C VAL A 144 -3.42 -0.37 7.40
N ILE A 145 -3.01 -1.53 6.85
CA ILE A 145 -2.62 -2.67 7.68
C ILE A 145 -1.38 -2.37 8.52
N TYR A 146 -0.40 -1.63 7.97
CA TYR A 146 0.78 -1.21 8.73
C TYR A 146 0.41 -0.24 9.85
N SER A 147 -0.38 0.78 9.54
CA SER A 147 -0.81 1.79 10.52
C SER A 147 -1.65 1.19 11.64
N ASN A 148 -2.60 0.31 11.31
CA ASN A 148 -3.41 -0.39 12.31
C ASN A 148 -2.59 -1.33 13.18
N ALA A 149 -1.75 -2.17 12.58
CA ALA A 149 -1.05 -3.23 13.29
C ALA A 149 0.24 -2.74 13.97
N VAL A 150 1.09 -2.01 13.24
CA VAL A 150 2.43 -1.63 13.72
C VAL A 150 2.42 -0.34 14.50
N CYS A 151 1.64 0.66 14.05
CA CYS A 151 1.50 1.93 14.77
C CYS A 151 0.41 1.88 15.85
N GLY A 152 -0.55 0.94 15.77
CA GLY A 152 -1.71 0.90 16.65
C GLY A 152 -2.71 2.02 16.39
N ALA A 153 -2.69 2.61 15.21
CA ALA A 153 -3.67 3.58 14.75
C ALA A 153 -4.99 2.90 14.33
N ARG A 154 -5.97 3.68 13.94
CA ARG A 154 -7.33 3.21 13.63
C ARG A 154 -7.78 3.74 12.27
N SER A 155 -7.91 2.84 11.30
CA SER A 155 -8.41 3.14 9.96
C SER A 155 -9.14 1.94 9.37
N ASN A 156 -10.16 2.20 8.56
CA ASN A 156 -10.67 1.22 7.60
C ASN A 156 -9.95 1.39 6.26
N PHE A 157 -10.25 0.54 5.26
CA PHE A 157 -9.81 0.77 3.88
C PHE A 157 -10.71 1.85 3.25
N GLU A 158 -10.25 3.11 3.29
CA GLU A 158 -11.05 4.25 2.80
C GLU A 158 -10.95 4.44 1.26
N GLY A 159 -9.92 3.87 0.62
CA GLY A 159 -9.71 4.02 -0.83
C GLY A 159 -9.47 5.46 -1.27
N GLY A 160 -10.03 5.86 -2.41
CA GLY A 160 -9.94 7.21 -2.94
C GLY A 160 -11.05 8.15 -2.44
N PRO A 161 -12.33 7.88 -2.79
CA PRO A 161 -13.43 8.82 -2.49
C PRO A 161 -13.69 9.04 -1.01
N SER A 162 -13.70 7.98 -0.18
CA SER A 162 -13.95 8.12 1.26
C SER A 162 -12.78 8.79 1.98
N ALA A 163 -11.52 8.50 1.58
CA ALA A 163 -10.36 9.19 2.13
C ALA A 163 -10.35 10.68 1.79
N LEU A 164 -10.71 11.05 0.55
CA LEU A 164 -10.88 12.46 0.16
C LEU A 164 -12.00 13.13 0.95
N ALA A 165 -13.14 12.45 1.12
CA ALA A 165 -14.25 12.95 1.91
C ALA A 165 -13.84 13.17 3.37
N ALA A 166 -13.05 12.27 3.94
CA ALA A 166 -12.48 12.46 5.28
C ALA A 166 -11.52 13.64 5.35
N GLY A 167 -10.69 13.85 4.33
CA GLY A 167 -9.86 15.06 4.22
C GLY A 167 -10.67 16.35 4.21
N LEU A 168 -11.77 16.39 3.45
CA LEU A 168 -12.66 17.55 3.30
C LEU A 168 -13.53 17.83 4.54
N THR A 169 -13.96 16.79 5.26
CA THR A 169 -14.85 16.92 6.42
C THR A 169 -14.11 16.91 7.76
N GLY A 170 -12.89 16.39 7.81
CA GLY A 170 -12.10 16.16 9.03
C GLY A 170 -12.59 14.99 9.87
N ARG A 171 -13.39 14.06 9.29
CA ARG A 171 -13.98 12.92 10.03
C ARG A 171 -14.27 11.75 9.12
N THR A 172 -14.51 10.58 9.72
CA THR A 172 -14.95 9.37 9.03
C THR A 172 -16.05 8.66 9.84
N PRO A 173 -16.93 7.85 9.22
CA PRO A 173 -17.90 7.05 9.97
C PRO A 173 -17.23 6.11 10.96
N ARG A 174 -17.74 6.03 12.18
CA ARG A 174 -17.18 5.22 13.26
C ARG A 174 -17.69 3.79 13.19
N TYR A 175 -17.02 2.96 12.38
CA TYR A 175 -17.29 1.52 12.25
C TYR A 175 -15.97 0.75 12.12
N GLY A 176 -16.05 -0.57 12.05
CA GLY A 176 -14.91 -1.45 11.77
C GLY A 176 -13.76 -1.22 12.74
N PHE A 177 -12.56 -1.04 12.22
CA PHE A 177 -11.34 -0.93 13.02
C PHE A 177 -11.18 0.38 13.80
N HIS A 178 -12.13 1.30 13.71
CA HIS A 178 -12.28 2.42 14.64
C HIS A 178 -12.83 1.99 16.01
N LEU A 179 -13.41 0.79 16.13
CA LEU A 179 -14.04 0.24 17.33
C LEU A 179 -13.16 -0.85 17.97
N ASP A 180 -13.07 -0.86 19.30
CA ASP A 180 -12.22 -1.79 20.05
C ASP A 180 -12.62 -3.26 19.87
N GLU A 181 -13.92 -3.52 19.77
CA GLU A 181 -14.47 -4.87 19.58
C GLU A 181 -14.02 -5.52 18.27
N HIS A 182 -13.82 -4.76 17.20
CA HIS A 182 -13.36 -5.24 15.90
C HIS A 182 -11.84 -5.41 15.81
N ARG A 183 -11.09 -4.97 16.82
CA ARG A 183 -9.63 -5.12 16.88
C ARG A 183 -9.17 -6.37 17.63
N ARG A 184 -10.11 -7.11 18.21
CA ARG A 184 -9.79 -8.39 18.88
C ARG A 184 -9.42 -9.46 17.86
N ALA A 185 -8.49 -10.33 18.27
CA ALA A 185 -8.08 -11.47 17.47
C ALA A 185 -9.27 -12.41 17.19
N THR A 186 -9.37 -12.84 15.94
CA THR A 186 -10.39 -13.80 15.48
C THR A 186 -9.76 -15.08 14.90
N LEU A 187 -8.46 -15.05 14.58
CA LEU A 187 -7.71 -16.17 14.04
C LEU A 187 -6.35 -16.26 14.77
N ARG A 188 -6.03 -17.39 15.38
CA ARG A 188 -4.73 -17.62 16.05
C ARG A 188 -3.85 -18.51 15.19
N VAL A 189 -2.63 -18.03 14.91
CA VAL A 189 -1.64 -18.72 14.08
C VAL A 189 -0.33 -18.84 14.86
N ALA A 190 0.24 -20.05 14.90
CA ALA A 190 1.57 -20.29 15.40
C ALA A 190 2.58 -20.33 14.25
N VAL A 191 3.77 -19.76 14.44
CA VAL A 191 4.89 -19.79 13.49
C VAL A 191 6.01 -20.61 14.12
N SER A 192 6.44 -21.68 13.44
CA SER A 192 7.52 -22.56 13.89
C SER A 192 8.85 -22.29 13.20
N SER A 193 8.88 -21.36 12.24
CA SER A 193 10.09 -20.97 11.50
C SER A 193 10.04 -19.49 11.12
N THR A 194 10.81 -18.67 11.82
CA THR A 194 10.90 -17.23 11.51
C THR A 194 11.51 -16.98 10.12
N PRO A 195 10.88 -16.14 9.28
CA PRO A 195 11.41 -15.77 7.96
C PRO A 195 12.79 -15.09 8.05
N ARG A 196 13.62 -15.27 7.00
CA ARG A 196 15.01 -14.78 6.95
C ARG A 196 15.24 -13.64 5.97
N SER A 197 14.30 -13.43 5.04
CA SER A 197 14.40 -12.44 3.96
C SER A 197 13.06 -11.76 3.70
N LEU A 198 13.06 -10.61 3.02
CA LEU A 198 11.85 -9.83 2.76
C LEU A 198 10.79 -10.62 1.98
N ASN A 199 11.20 -11.40 0.97
CA ASN A 199 10.28 -12.25 0.21
C ASN A 199 9.69 -13.39 1.06
N GLU A 200 10.45 -13.95 2.02
CA GLU A 200 9.91 -14.92 2.98
C GLU A 200 8.90 -14.28 3.96
N TRP A 201 9.16 -13.06 4.44
CA TRP A 201 8.19 -12.30 5.25
C TRP A 201 6.93 -12.00 4.45
N GLY A 202 7.07 -11.60 3.19
CA GLY A 202 5.94 -11.45 2.29
C GLY A 202 5.18 -12.76 2.06
N ALA A 203 5.89 -13.88 1.88
CA ALA A 203 5.28 -15.19 1.73
C ALA A 203 4.52 -15.63 2.99
N LEU A 204 5.10 -15.45 4.20
CA LEU A 204 4.39 -15.70 5.46
C LEU A 204 3.11 -14.86 5.55
N GLY A 205 3.18 -13.55 5.23
CA GLY A 205 2.01 -12.68 5.16
C GLY A 205 0.96 -13.19 4.18
N GLY A 206 1.37 -13.67 3.01
CA GLY A 206 0.48 -14.25 2.01
C GLY A 206 -0.20 -15.54 2.48
N VAL A 207 0.51 -16.44 3.17
CA VAL A 207 -0.07 -17.67 3.76
C VAL A 207 -1.13 -17.30 4.79
N ILE A 208 -0.81 -16.39 5.73
CA ILE A 208 -1.77 -15.95 6.77
C ILE A 208 -2.96 -15.22 6.13
N GLY A 209 -2.72 -14.39 5.11
CA GLY A 209 -3.78 -13.70 4.38
C GLY A 209 -4.77 -14.69 3.75
N ARG A 210 -4.27 -15.75 3.07
CA ARG A 210 -5.15 -16.83 2.53
C ARG A 210 -5.95 -17.53 3.60
N LEU A 211 -5.36 -17.80 4.78
CA LEU A 211 -6.05 -18.43 5.90
C LEU A 211 -7.15 -17.51 6.47
N ALA A 212 -6.90 -16.23 6.58
CA ALA A 212 -7.86 -15.24 7.05
C ALA A 212 -9.01 -15.04 6.05
N GLY A 213 -8.72 -14.84 4.78
CA GLY A 213 -9.66 -14.88 3.66
C GLY A 213 -10.68 -13.76 3.58
N ASN A 214 -10.72 -12.80 4.53
CA ASN A 214 -11.64 -11.65 4.47
C ASN A 214 -11.19 -10.50 5.38
N TYR A 215 -11.81 -9.34 5.15
CA TYR A 215 -11.52 -8.06 5.82
C TYR A 215 -11.71 -8.09 7.34
N TRP A 216 -12.67 -8.87 7.85
CA TRP A 216 -13.05 -8.88 9.26
C TRP A 216 -12.21 -9.81 10.13
N GLN A 217 -11.37 -10.62 9.50
CA GLN A 217 -10.46 -11.49 10.25
C GLN A 217 -9.26 -10.69 10.76
N VAL A 218 -8.95 -10.90 12.04
CA VAL A 218 -7.79 -10.29 12.72
C VAL A 218 -6.87 -11.42 13.18
N PRO A 219 -5.82 -11.74 12.41
CA PRO A 219 -4.84 -12.75 12.82
C PRO A 219 -4.04 -12.29 14.04
N VAL A 220 -3.87 -13.16 15.03
CA VAL A 220 -2.84 -13.05 16.06
C VAL A 220 -1.79 -14.14 15.86
N VAL A 221 -0.54 -13.71 15.74
CA VAL A 221 0.60 -14.56 15.39
C VAL A 221 1.54 -14.66 16.58
N GLU A 222 1.91 -15.89 16.92
CA GLU A 222 2.88 -16.23 17.99
C GLU A 222 4.04 -17.09 17.46
N GLY A 223 5.11 -17.23 18.22
CA GLY A 223 6.22 -18.13 17.92
C GLY A 223 7.34 -17.51 17.08
N LEU A 224 7.33 -16.20 16.83
CA LEU A 224 8.46 -15.51 16.18
C LEU A 224 9.66 -15.46 17.14
N GLU A 225 10.82 -15.90 16.68
CA GLU A 225 12.06 -15.96 17.48
C GLU A 225 12.75 -14.61 17.67
N ARG A 226 12.42 -13.62 16.80
CA ARG A 226 12.94 -12.25 16.85
C ARG A 226 11.90 -11.24 16.39
N SER A 227 12.10 -10.00 16.79
CA SER A 227 11.32 -8.89 16.24
C SER A 227 11.73 -8.64 14.77
N PRO A 228 10.75 -8.49 13.87
CA PRO A 228 11.00 -8.08 12.49
C PRO A 228 11.40 -6.60 12.40
N SER A 229 12.14 -6.26 11.34
CA SER A 229 12.41 -4.87 10.98
C SER A 229 11.16 -4.18 10.38
N SER A 230 11.23 -2.85 10.26
CA SER A 230 10.17 -2.07 9.62
C SER A 230 9.89 -2.53 8.17
N ASP A 231 10.93 -2.87 7.40
CA ASP A 231 10.78 -3.36 6.04
C ASP A 231 10.19 -4.77 5.99
N GLU A 232 10.57 -5.65 6.92
CA GLU A 232 9.97 -6.98 7.06
C GLU A 232 8.48 -6.90 7.40
N LEU A 233 8.09 -6.02 8.34
CA LEU A 233 6.68 -5.75 8.67
C LEU A 233 5.90 -5.15 7.50
N LYS A 234 6.54 -4.29 6.70
CA LYS A 234 5.99 -3.72 5.48
C LYS A 234 5.64 -4.80 4.46
N HIS A 235 6.57 -5.68 4.13
CA HIS A 235 6.34 -6.80 3.21
C HIS A 235 5.31 -7.80 3.74
N PHE A 236 5.39 -8.13 5.03
CA PHE A 236 4.46 -9.03 5.70
C PHE A 236 3.02 -8.51 5.66
N GLY A 237 2.79 -7.28 6.11
CA GLY A 237 1.46 -6.67 6.14
C GLY A 237 0.89 -6.45 4.75
N ALA A 238 1.69 -5.92 3.81
CA ALA A 238 1.24 -5.68 2.44
C ALA A 238 0.81 -6.97 1.72
N ALA A 239 1.53 -8.06 1.92
CA ALA A 239 1.15 -9.36 1.37
C ALA A 239 -0.13 -9.89 2.04
N MET A 240 -0.23 -9.83 3.37
CA MET A 240 -1.41 -10.28 4.10
C MET A 240 -2.68 -9.53 3.65
N ALA A 241 -2.59 -8.22 3.48
CA ALA A 241 -3.68 -7.40 2.95
C ALA A 241 -4.05 -7.81 1.51
N SER A 242 -3.05 -8.07 0.66
CA SER A 242 -3.28 -8.44 -0.74
C SER A 242 -3.92 -9.83 -0.90
N PHE A 243 -3.48 -10.82 -0.12
CA PHE A 243 -3.96 -12.20 -0.24
C PHE A 243 -5.28 -12.47 0.48
N GLY A 244 -5.61 -11.67 1.51
CA GLY A 244 -6.77 -11.95 2.37
C GLY A 244 -7.64 -10.74 2.70
N SER A 245 -7.38 -9.56 2.13
CA SER A 245 -8.06 -8.30 2.49
C SER A 245 -7.94 -7.93 3.98
N VAL A 246 -6.95 -8.47 4.69
CA VAL A 246 -6.73 -8.23 6.12
C VAL A 246 -6.28 -6.79 6.35
N ALA A 247 -6.93 -6.09 7.29
CA ALA A 247 -6.63 -4.69 7.60
C ALA A 247 -5.94 -4.50 8.97
N LEU A 248 -5.83 -5.55 9.77
CA LEU A 248 -5.20 -5.54 11.09
C LEU A 248 -4.66 -6.93 11.41
N PHE A 249 -3.47 -7.01 11.96
CA PHE A 249 -2.89 -8.21 12.57
C PHE A 249 -2.23 -7.88 13.92
N HIS A 250 -2.01 -8.89 14.72
CA HIS A 250 -1.25 -8.80 15.96
C HIS A 250 -0.07 -9.77 15.94
N LEU A 251 1.12 -9.29 16.32
CA LEU A 251 2.30 -10.12 16.60
C LEU A 251 2.56 -10.05 18.10
N VAL A 252 2.46 -11.18 18.79
CA VAL A 252 2.60 -11.25 20.26
C VAL A 252 3.97 -10.76 20.71
N GLY A 253 3.98 -9.80 21.65
CA GLY A 253 5.19 -9.18 22.18
C GLY A 253 5.88 -8.18 21.24
N ILE A 254 5.29 -7.89 20.06
CA ILE A 254 5.88 -7.02 19.03
C ILE A 254 4.97 -5.85 18.70
N THR A 255 3.72 -6.11 18.29
CA THR A 255 2.78 -5.04 17.94
C THR A 255 2.16 -4.40 19.20
N PRO A 256 1.83 -3.08 19.16
CA PRO A 256 1.55 -2.30 20.37
C PRO A 256 0.28 -2.71 21.12
N GLU A 257 -0.64 -3.44 20.49
CA GLU A 257 -1.88 -3.90 21.14
C GLU A 257 -1.78 -5.31 21.72
N ALA A 258 -0.76 -6.10 21.34
CA ALA A 258 -0.61 -7.52 21.70
C ALA A 258 0.69 -7.80 22.49
N HIS A 259 0.83 -7.25 23.69
CA HIS A 259 1.95 -7.62 24.57
C HIS A 259 1.87 -9.10 24.97
N SER A 260 0.65 -9.62 25.06
CA SER A 260 0.33 -11.04 25.26
C SER A 260 -0.87 -11.45 24.39
N LEU A 261 -1.11 -12.77 24.27
CA LEU A 261 -2.32 -13.29 23.61
C LEU A 261 -3.60 -12.78 24.28
N ALA A 262 -3.60 -12.65 25.60
CA ALA A 262 -4.77 -12.25 26.38
C ALA A 262 -5.22 -10.81 26.09
N ASP A 263 -4.28 -9.91 25.79
CA ASP A 263 -4.59 -8.49 25.53
C ASP A 263 -5.56 -8.33 24.35
N VAL A 264 -5.43 -9.20 23.35
CA VAL A 264 -6.26 -9.20 22.14
C VAL A 264 -7.30 -10.32 22.11
N GLY A 265 -7.43 -11.09 23.21
CA GLY A 265 -8.37 -12.21 23.32
C GLY A 265 -7.95 -13.48 22.57
N GLY A 266 -6.70 -13.55 22.12
CA GLY A 266 -6.16 -14.68 21.38
C GLY A 266 -5.95 -15.94 22.22
N ASP A 267 -5.86 -15.81 23.54
CA ASP A 267 -5.77 -16.93 24.50
C ASP A 267 -7.02 -17.81 24.52
N ARG A 268 -8.16 -17.30 24.07
CA ARG A 268 -9.43 -18.03 23.96
C ARG A 268 -9.59 -18.76 22.64
N LEU A 269 -8.69 -18.53 21.70
CA LEU A 269 -8.71 -19.14 20.36
C LEU A 269 -7.81 -20.38 20.34
N ALA A 270 -8.30 -21.46 19.72
CA ALA A 270 -7.44 -22.57 19.38
C ALA A 270 -6.47 -22.14 18.26
N VAL A 271 -5.26 -22.74 18.23
CA VAL A 271 -4.34 -22.56 17.10
C VAL A 271 -4.97 -23.14 15.85
N ALA A 272 -5.32 -22.28 14.89
CA ALA A 272 -5.93 -22.71 13.65
C ALA A 272 -4.93 -23.37 12.71
N HIS A 273 -3.67 -22.90 12.71
CA HIS A 273 -2.61 -23.40 11.86
C HIS A 273 -1.25 -23.16 12.48
N CYS A 274 -0.31 -24.10 12.28
CA CYS A 274 1.11 -23.93 12.63
C CYS A 274 1.89 -23.83 11.32
N ILE A 275 2.37 -22.62 11.01
CA ILE A 275 3.08 -22.32 9.76
C ILE A 275 4.57 -22.62 9.95
N GLY A 276 5.08 -23.53 9.13
CA GLY A 276 6.49 -23.90 9.07
C GLY A 276 7.20 -23.38 7.84
N ARG A 277 8.46 -23.83 7.68
CA ARG A 277 9.29 -23.50 6.51
C ARG A 277 8.62 -23.97 5.20
N ASP A 278 7.97 -25.12 5.23
CA ASP A 278 7.37 -25.73 4.05
C ASP A 278 6.20 -24.90 3.51
N ASP A 279 5.35 -24.34 4.38
CA ASP A 279 4.24 -23.46 3.96
C ASP A 279 4.74 -22.21 3.24
N ILE A 280 5.80 -21.58 3.77
CA ILE A 280 6.44 -20.41 3.17
C ILE A 280 7.02 -20.76 1.80
N THR A 281 7.74 -21.89 1.74
CA THR A 281 8.38 -22.37 0.50
C THR A 281 7.35 -22.79 -0.55
N GLU A 282 6.23 -23.39 -0.13
CA GLU A 282 5.13 -23.77 -1.03
C GLU A 282 4.51 -22.53 -1.68
N LEU A 283 4.25 -21.47 -0.90
CA LEU A 283 3.76 -20.21 -1.48
C LEU A 283 4.77 -19.63 -2.48
N GLN A 284 6.06 -19.61 -2.17
CA GLN A 284 7.08 -19.14 -3.10
C GLN A 284 7.12 -19.98 -4.38
N ARG A 285 7.08 -21.31 -4.26
CA ARG A 285 7.05 -22.24 -5.39
C ARG A 285 5.81 -22.10 -6.27
N SER A 286 4.67 -21.72 -5.68
CA SER A 286 3.43 -21.50 -6.45
C SER A 286 3.57 -20.34 -7.47
N TYR A 287 4.59 -19.50 -7.33
CA TYR A 287 4.98 -18.42 -8.26
C TYR A 287 6.33 -18.69 -8.93
N ALA A 288 6.88 -19.88 -8.82
CA ALA A 288 8.10 -20.26 -9.55
C ALA A 288 7.72 -20.77 -10.95
N VAL A 289 8.36 -20.22 -11.97
CA VAL A 289 8.23 -20.68 -13.36
C VAL A 289 9.64 -20.92 -13.87
N ASP A 290 9.88 -22.11 -14.41
CA ASP A 290 11.17 -22.44 -15.04
C ASP A 290 11.24 -21.76 -16.41
N SER A 291 11.66 -20.48 -16.43
CA SER A 291 11.71 -19.72 -17.69
C SER A 291 12.51 -18.43 -17.57
N GLY A 292 12.81 -17.84 -18.73
CA GLY A 292 13.44 -16.52 -18.80
C GLY A 292 12.61 -15.41 -18.16
N VAL A 293 13.25 -14.30 -17.87
CA VAL A 293 12.68 -13.08 -17.28
C VAL A 293 12.69 -11.98 -18.33
N ASP A 294 11.57 -11.26 -18.46
CA ASP A 294 11.46 -10.12 -19.38
C ASP A 294 11.72 -8.78 -18.65
N VAL A 295 11.40 -8.73 -17.35
CA VAL A 295 11.62 -7.55 -16.50
C VAL A 295 11.72 -7.96 -15.03
N VAL A 296 12.56 -7.25 -14.28
CA VAL A 296 12.61 -7.30 -12.82
C VAL A 296 12.01 -6.04 -12.25
N VAL A 297 11.10 -6.18 -11.27
CA VAL A 297 10.42 -5.03 -10.66
C VAL A 297 10.44 -5.12 -9.14
N PHE A 298 11.02 -4.13 -8.50
CA PHE A 298 10.94 -3.92 -7.06
C PHE A 298 9.96 -2.78 -6.78
N SER A 299 8.74 -3.14 -6.38
CA SER A 299 7.61 -2.22 -6.14
C SER A 299 6.54 -2.90 -5.30
N ALA A 300 5.57 -2.12 -4.83
CA ALA A 300 4.38 -2.60 -4.12
C ALA A 300 4.68 -3.50 -2.89
N PRO A 301 5.26 -2.97 -1.83
CA PRO A 301 5.41 -1.53 -1.52
C PRO A 301 6.62 -0.86 -2.20
N GLN A 302 6.63 0.49 -2.19
CA GLN A 302 7.82 1.27 -2.56
C GLN A 302 9.02 0.89 -1.68
N LEU A 303 10.22 0.93 -2.26
CA LEU A 303 11.45 0.60 -1.55
C LEU A 303 11.81 1.70 -0.54
N SER A 304 12.20 1.29 0.66
CA SER A 304 12.83 2.15 1.65
C SER A 304 14.27 2.51 1.25
N LEU A 305 14.88 3.45 1.98
CA LEU A 305 16.27 3.80 1.78
C LEU A 305 17.22 2.61 2.04
N TYR A 306 16.89 1.75 3.02
CA TYR A 306 17.69 0.56 3.33
C TYR A 306 17.55 -0.51 2.24
N GLU A 307 16.37 -0.71 1.68
CA GLU A 307 16.19 -1.61 0.53
C GLU A 307 16.95 -1.13 -0.70
N LEU A 308 16.97 0.19 -0.97
CA LEU A 308 17.77 0.78 -2.05
C LEU A 308 19.27 0.63 -1.81
N ARG A 309 19.75 0.77 -0.56
CA ARG A 309 21.15 0.49 -0.19
C ARG A 309 21.52 -0.96 -0.51
N ASP A 310 20.70 -1.90 -0.08
CA ASP A 310 20.97 -3.33 -0.25
C ASP A 310 20.90 -3.71 -1.75
N LEU A 311 19.92 -3.17 -2.48
CA LEU A 311 19.83 -3.33 -3.92
C LEU A 311 21.04 -2.74 -4.64
N SER A 312 21.49 -1.54 -4.26
CA SER A 312 22.66 -0.89 -4.87
C SER A 312 23.95 -1.72 -4.70
N ALA A 313 24.11 -2.33 -3.52
CA ALA A 313 25.23 -3.22 -3.25
C ALA A 313 25.20 -4.48 -4.13
N LEU A 314 24.00 -5.05 -4.35
CA LEU A 314 23.82 -6.19 -5.25
C LEU A 314 24.03 -5.82 -6.73
N CYS A 315 23.77 -4.58 -7.13
CA CYS A 315 23.95 -4.10 -8.50
C CYS A 315 25.41 -3.76 -8.85
N ALA A 316 26.25 -3.55 -7.84
CA ALA A 316 27.63 -3.07 -8.03
C ALA A 316 28.45 -3.97 -8.96
N GLY A 317 29.00 -3.39 -10.03
CA GLY A 317 29.85 -4.08 -11.01
C GLY A 317 29.10 -4.99 -11.99
N ARG A 318 27.78 -5.08 -11.92
CA ARG A 318 26.94 -5.89 -12.82
C ARG A 318 26.55 -5.13 -14.09
N ARG A 319 26.02 -5.87 -15.06
CA ARG A 319 25.43 -5.35 -16.31
C ARG A 319 24.18 -6.15 -16.62
N PHE A 320 23.03 -5.46 -16.64
CA PHE A 320 21.73 -6.11 -16.84
C PHE A 320 21.45 -6.35 -18.31
N LYS A 321 20.94 -7.54 -18.62
CA LYS A 321 20.43 -7.95 -19.95
C LYS A 321 18.95 -7.65 -20.09
N VAL A 322 18.22 -7.69 -18.98
CA VAL A 322 16.78 -7.33 -18.95
C VAL A 322 16.58 -6.14 -18.03
N PRO A 323 15.54 -5.31 -18.27
CA PRO A 323 15.26 -4.16 -17.45
C PRO A 323 15.06 -4.53 -15.99
N LEU A 324 15.61 -3.70 -15.09
CA LEU A 324 15.34 -3.73 -13.65
C LEU A 324 14.74 -2.38 -13.27
N LEU A 325 13.54 -2.40 -12.69
CA LEU A 325 12.82 -1.22 -12.21
C LEU A 325 12.81 -1.23 -10.68
N ALA A 326 13.33 -0.19 -10.04
CA ALA A 326 13.31 0.01 -8.59
C ALA A 326 12.45 1.23 -8.27
N VAL A 327 11.34 1.01 -7.60
CA VAL A 327 10.34 2.06 -7.35
C VAL A 327 10.41 2.53 -5.90
N THR A 328 10.60 3.83 -5.68
CA THR A 328 10.66 4.42 -4.34
C THR A 328 9.80 5.68 -4.22
N SER A 329 9.72 6.23 -3.02
CA SER A 329 8.97 7.46 -2.77
C SER A 329 9.79 8.71 -3.12
N PRO A 330 9.14 9.84 -3.44
CA PRO A 330 9.81 11.12 -3.65
C PRO A 330 10.61 11.60 -2.42
N GLN A 331 10.25 11.13 -1.23
CA GLN A 331 10.91 11.49 0.03
C GLN A 331 12.22 10.71 0.25
N VAL A 332 12.31 9.49 -0.27
CA VAL A 332 13.50 8.62 -0.17
C VAL A 332 14.49 8.89 -1.29
N LYS A 333 13.99 9.21 -2.49
CA LYS A 333 14.82 9.35 -3.71
C LYS A 333 15.99 10.33 -3.55
N PRO A 334 15.84 11.54 -2.96
CA PRO A 334 16.96 12.48 -2.79
C PRO A 334 18.09 11.93 -1.92
N ASP A 335 17.78 11.18 -0.87
CA ASP A 335 18.79 10.53 -0.04
C ASP A 335 19.47 9.37 -0.77
N ALA A 336 18.72 8.58 -1.53
CA ALA A 336 19.30 7.53 -2.38
C ALA A 336 20.26 8.11 -3.42
N ASP A 337 19.95 9.27 -4.00
CA ASP A 337 20.83 9.99 -4.93
C ASP A 337 22.10 10.47 -4.21
N ARG A 338 21.94 11.12 -3.08
CA ARG A 338 23.05 11.65 -2.28
C ARG A 338 24.02 10.56 -1.81
N PHE A 339 23.52 9.36 -1.51
CA PHE A 339 24.35 8.22 -1.10
C PHE A 339 24.91 7.41 -2.28
N GLY A 340 24.58 7.78 -3.53
CA GLY A 340 25.05 7.07 -4.74
C GLY A 340 24.33 5.76 -5.01
N TYR A 341 23.23 5.45 -4.31
CA TYR A 341 22.49 4.21 -4.53
C TYR A 341 21.80 4.20 -5.88
N THR A 342 21.20 5.33 -6.27
CA THR A 342 20.63 5.50 -7.61
C THR A 342 21.67 5.29 -8.71
N ASP A 343 22.83 5.93 -8.60
CA ASP A 343 23.90 5.82 -9.60
C ASP A 343 24.41 4.38 -9.72
N ALA A 344 24.55 3.65 -8.63
CA ALA A 344 24.97 2.25 -8.65
C ALA A 344 23.95 1.35 -9.38
N ILE A 345 22.65 1.53 -9.12
CA ILE A 345 21.57 0.78 -9.78
C ILE A 345 21.50 1.15 -11.28
N GLU A 346 21.51 2.44 -11.61
CA GLU A 346 21.40 2.91 -13.00
C GLU A 346 22.66 2.59 -13.81
N SER A 347 23.85 2.60 -13.20
CA SER A 347 25.10 2.18 -13.84
C SER A 347 25.12 0.69 -14.22
N ALA A 348 24.38 -0.17 -13.52
CA ALA A 348 24.19 -1.56 -13.88
C ALA A 348 23.18 -1.77 -15.03
N GLY A 349 22.41 -0.75 -15.39
CA GLY A 349 21.35 -0.78 -16.40
C GLY A 349 19.94 -0.84 -15.82
N GLY A 350 19.79 -0.63 -14.51
CA GLY A 350 18.50 -0.48 -13.85
C GLY A 350 17.89 0.92 -14.05
N THR A 351 16.68 1.10 -13.56
CA THR A 351 15.98 2.41 -13.55
C THR A 351 15.36 2.62 -12.19
N VAL A 352 15.71 3.73 -11.52
CA VAL A 352 15.06 4.12 -10.28
C VAL A 352 13.90 5.07 -10.60
N LEU A 353 12.69 4.67 -10.22
CA LEU A 353 11.43 5.38 -10.43
C LEU A 353 10.97 6.00 -9.12
N SER A 354 10.34 7.16 -9.20
CA SER A 354 9.93 7.94 -8.02
C SER A 354 8.45 8.30 -8.06
N GLY A 355 7.76 8.15 -6.95
CA GLY A 355 6.39 8.62 -6.74
C GLY A 355 5.32 7.86 -7.51
N MET A 356 5.63 6.69 -8.02
CA MET A 356 4.66 5.81 -8.68
C MET A 356 4.59 4.44 -8.01
N CYS A 357 3.60 3.64 -8.37
CA CYS A 357 3.52 2.22 -8.05
C CYS A 357 3.30 1.42 -9.33
N PHE A 358 4.07 0.34 -9.52
CA PHE A 358 4.09 -0.36 -10.80
C PHE A 358 2.71 -0.93 -11.21
N TYR A 359 1.95 -1.54 -10.29
CA TYR A 359 0.63 -2.09 -10.64
C TYR A 359 -0.46 -1.03 -10.81
N GLN A 360 -0.23 0.22 -10.32
CA GLN A 360 -1.13 1.36 -10.48
C GLN A 360 -0.71 2.29 -11.64
N SER A 361 0.17 1.81 -12.51
CA SER A 361 0.79 2.61 -13.58
C SER A 361 0.37 2.19 -14.98
N TYR A 362 -0.84 1.65 -15.13
CA TYR A 362 -1.27 1.04 -16.39
C TYR A 362 -0.37 -0.15 -16.74
N ALA A 363 -0.16 -1.05 -15.78
CA ALA A 363 0.78 -2.15 -15.89
C ALA A 363 0.47 -3.08 -17.09
N ARG A 364 -0.80 -3.24 -17.47
CA ARG A 364 -1.21 -4.00 -18.65
C ARG A 364 -0.73 -3.34 -19.93
N GLU A 365 -0.96 -2.04 -20.07
CA GLU A 365 -0.56 -1.25 -21.23
C GLU A 365 0.98 -1.17 -21.35
N ILE A 366 1.69 -1.10 -20.21
CA ILE A 366 3.15 -1.20 -20.17
C ILE A 366 3.59 -2.59 -20.69
N ALA A 367 2.94 -3.68 -20.23
CA ALA A 367 3.22 -5.03 -20.70
C ALA A 367 3.09 -5.13 -22.23
N GLU A 368 2.00 -4.63 -22.78
CA GLU A 368 1.73 -4.61 -24.21
C GLU A 368 2.74 -3.76 -24.99
N ALA A 369 3.03 -2.54 -24.50
CA ALA A 369 3.96 -1.61 -25.15
C ALA A 369 5.41 -2.13 -25.16
N ARG A 370 5.80 -2.91 -24.15
CA ARG A 370 7.16 -3.42 -23.97
C ARG A 370 7.34 -4.89 -24.36
N GLY A 371 6.25 -5.62 -24.58
CA GLY A 371 6.29 -7.06 -24.81
C GLY A 371 6.68 -7.84 -23.54
N TRP A 372 6.48 -7.28 -22.34
CA TRP A 372 6.83 -7.94 -21.09
C TRP A 372 5.70 -8.87 -20.62
N LYS A 373 6.08 -10.10 -20.32
CA LYS A 373 5.14 -11.10 -19.79
C LYS A 373 5.65 -11.74 -18.50
N ARG A 374 6.93 -12.08 -18.44
CA ARG A 374 7.55 -12.77 -17.30
C ARG A 374 8.26 -11.77 -16.42
N LEU A 375 7.73 -11.57 -15.21
CA LEU A 375 8.22 -10.56 -14.29
C LEU A 375 8.74 -11.22 -13.01
N ALA A 376 10.00 -10.93 -12.62
CA ALA A 376 10.54 -11.34 -11.34
C ALA A 376 10.50 -10.21 -10.31
N THR A 377 10.17 -10.52 -9.05
CA THR A 377 10.08 -9.57 -7.95
C THR A 377 10.29 -10.24 -6.59
N ASN A 378 10.68 -9.46 -5.57
CA ASN A 378 10.74 -9.91 -4.18
C ASN A 378 9.44 -9.61 -3.39
N SER A 379 8.44 -9.02 -4.04
CA SER A 379 7.19 -8.62 -3.40
C SER A 379 6.09 -9.67 -3.58
N ALA A 380 5.70 -10.31 -2.49
CA ALA A 380 4.56 -11.23 -2.50
C ALA A 380 3.23 -10.51 -2.79
N LYS A 381 3.06 -9.23 -2.39
CA LYS A 381 1.91 -8.40 -2.80
C LYS A 381 1.86 -8.28 -4.33
N LEU A 382 2.99 -7.96 -4.96
CA LEU A 382 3.03 -7.71 -6.39
C LEU A 382 2.74 -8.97 -7.21
N VAL A 383 3.29 -10.13 -6.85
CA VAL A 383 2.99 -11.39 -7.57
C VAL A 383 1.52 -11.78 -7.46
N ASN A 384 0.86 -11.49 -6.34
CA ASN A 384 -0.58 -11.78 -6.17
C ASN A 384 -1.45 -10.92 -7.09
N ILE A 385 -1.04 -9.70 -7.38
CA ILE A 385 -1.82 -8.72 -8.15
C ILE A 385 -1.58 -8.88 -9.66
N LEU A 386 -0.33 -9.01 -10.09
CA LEU A 386 0.05 -8.86 -11.50
C LEU A 386 -0.45 -9.96 -12.43
N GLY A 387 -0.84 -11.12 -11.91
CA GLY A 387 -1.52 -12.16 -12.71
C GLY A 387 -2.79 -11.63 -13.38
N GLY A 388 -3.54 -10.75 -12.72
CA GLY A 388 -4.72 -10.06 -13.27
C GLY A 388 -4.42 -9.03 -14.36
N TYR A 389 -3.16 -8.61 -14.49
CA TYR A 389 -2.68 -7.65 -15.49
C TYR A 389 -2.02 -8.30 -16.71
N GLY A 390 -2.04 -9.64 -16.78
CA GLY A 390 -1.50 -10.40 -17.92
C GLY A 390 -0.03 -10.78 -17.78
N TYR A 391 0.60 -10.53 -16.61
CA TYR A 391 1.94 -11.02 -16.31
C TYR A 391 1.93 -12.45 -15.81
N THR A 392 3.06 -13.13 -15.99
CA THR A 392 3.44 -14.35 -15.26
C THR A 392 4.48 -13.94 -14.22
N PRO A 393 4.03 -13.58 -12.99
CA PRO A 393 4.92 -13.06 -11.97
C PRO A 393 5.63 -14.20 -11.23
N MET A 394 6.90 -13.98 -10.86
CA MET A 394 7.77 -14.90 -10.15
C MET A 394 8.26 -14.27 -8.86
N LEU A 395 8.12 -14.98 -7.72
CA LEU A 395 8.56 -14.54 -6.41
C LEU A 395 9.94 -15.12 -6.09
N ALA A 396 10.93 -14.24 -5.91
CA ALA A 396 12.29 -14.64 -5.57
C ALA A 396 12.94 -13.67 -4.57
N SER A 397 14.14 -13.99 -4.08
CA SER A 397 14.89 -13.05 -3.26
C SER A 397 15.36 -11.84 -4.09
N MET A 398 15.68 -10.73 -3.42
CA MET A 398 16.26 -9.56 -4.10
C MET A 398 17.54 -9.94 -4.87
N ALA A 399 18.38 -10.78 -4.28
CA ALA A 399 19.62 -11.23 -4.91
C ALA A 399 19.36 -12.08 -6.16
N ASP A 400 18.42 -13.02 -6.11
CA ASP A 400 18.04 -13.86 -7.26
C ASP A 400 17.40 -13.02 -8.37
N CYS A 401 16.56 -12.03 -8.02
CA CYS A 401 16.01 -11.09 -8.98
C CYS A 401 17.10 -10.26 -9.68
N VAL A 402 18.10 -9.77 -8.94
CA VAL A 402 19.25 -9.05 -9.53
C VAL A 402 20.07 -9.97 -10.44
N GLN A 403 20.29 -11.20 -10.03
CA GLN A 403 20.95 -12.19 -10.88
C GLN A 403 20.12 -12.48 -12.14
N ALA A 404 18.81 -12.59 -12.02
CA ALA A 404 17.92 -12.75 -13.16
C ALA A 404 17.95 -11.54 -14.12
N ALA A 405 18.11 -10.31 -13.62
CA ALA A 405 18.30 -9.13 -14.46
C ALA A 405 19.61 -9.23 -15.28
N GLU A 406 20.69 -9.78 -14.71
CA GLU A 406 21.98 -9.95 -15.37
C GLU A 406 21.96 -11.11 -16.37
N THR A 407 21.35 -12.24 -16.04
CA THR A 407 21.39 -13.48 -16.84
C THR A 407 20.24 -13.58 -17.85
N GLY A 408 19.07 -13.01 -17.53
CA GLY A 408 17.80 -13.18 -18.25
C GLY A 408 17.00 -14.41 -17.79
N VAL A 409 17.46 -15.11 -16.74
CA VAL A 409 16.84 -16.35 -16.24
C VAL A 409 16.82 -16.31 -14.71
N LEU A 410 15.69 -16.65 -14.12
CA LEU A 410 15.57 -16.90 -12.68
C LEU A 410 15.99 -18.36 -12.44
N ALA A 411 17.01 -18.57 -11.59
CA ALA A 411 17.58 -19.89 -11.29
C ALA A 411 16.79 -20.63 -10.21
#